data_73c0afc95154ddafa33dfdf69b542630
#
_entry.id   73c0afc95154ddafa33dfdf69b542630
#
_cell.length_a   1.000
_cell.length_b   1.000
_cell.length_c   1.000
_cell.angle_alpha   90.00
_cell.angle_beta   90.00
_cell.angle_gamma   90.00
#
_symmetry.space_group_name_H-M   'P 1'
#
loop_
_entity.id
_entity.type
_entity.pdbx_description
1 polymer ?
#
loop_
_entity_poly.entity_id
_entity_poly.type
_entity_poly.pdbx_seq_one_letter_code
_entity_poly.pdbx_strand_id
1 'polypeptide(L)'
;MKKWIRRGSQSAFAILAGTLLISGEAFAQSLRFWTTEEQPDRLAKQEQMAADFKSKTGISVEVIPISESDLGTRATAAFAAGDLPDVIYHTLQYALPWAESGLLDIEAATEVIYGLQASTFSPGALDMAAVRGGYASVPVDGWTQMVVYRKDLFEAHGLNPPNSYANIEAAIEKLHNPPSMYGFVAPNKIDENFMSQVLEHVFLANGVSPVNGQGLQKLDEKSTVEVLNFYKKIQDASPEGELFWQQSRAMYFAGEAAMIIWSPFILDELAGLRDSAPPTINSDPTSKELASKTGIITTLAGPSNPEGAAWADVRYFGITADADTDNAMEFVRFSMTDGYVRTLSIAPEGKFPVRRGDSENPELYLDAWSKLPVGVDRKAPLADLYPAEVVSSIAAGLETASRWGVREGQLALASKIINTKVLNRLVREFIDEERSATATVQLMNQELAKVN
;
A
#
# COMPACT_ATOMS: atom_id res chain seq x y z
N MET A 1 43.06 -92.13 30.16
CA MET A 1 43.66 -91.68 31.47
C MET A 1 43.12 -90.25 31.75
N LYS A 2 42.69 -90.19 33.01
CA LYS A 2 42.32 -88.99 33.79
C LYS A 2 41.14 -88.12 33.35
N LYS A 3 40.09 -88.33 34.11
CA LYS A 3 38.99 -87.47 34.50
C LYS A 3 39.47 -86.07 34.87
N TRP A 4 38.66 -85.04 34.58
CA TRP A 4 38.37 -84.03 35.59
C TRP A 4 37.00 -83.37 35.33
N ILE A 5 36.20 -83.44 36.38
CA ILE A 5 34.86 -82.91 36.64
C ILE A 5 35.04 -81.45 36.99
N ARG A 6 34.25 -80.54 36.45
CA ARG A 6 33.97 -79.26 37.17
C ARG A 6 32.52 -78.83 37.00
N ARG A 7 31.99 -78.57 38.16
CA ARG A 7 30.60 -78.18 38.53
C ARG A 7 30.19 -76.86 37.93
N GLY A 8 28.88 -76.77 37.78
CA GLY A 8 28.18 -75.60 37.30
C GLY A 8 28.13 -74.44 38.27
N SER A 9 27.84 -73.25 37.73
CA SER A 9 27.19 -72.18 38.46
C SER A 9 26.14 -71.56 37.49
N GLN A 10 24.89 -71.67 37.86
CA GLN A 10 23.80 -70.96 37.25
C GLN A 10 23.88 -69.52 37.67
N SER A 11 24.22 -68.62 36.74
CA SER A 11 24.06 -67.19 36.94
C SER A 11 22.78 -66.72 36.23
N ALA A 12 21.79 -66.36 37.03
CA ALA A 12 20.56 -65.73 36.57
C ALA A 12 20.89 -64.33 36.02
N PHE A 13 20.71 -64.16 34.76
CA PHE A 13 20.70 -62.87 34.15
C PHE A 13 19.31 -62.23 34.31
N ALA A 14 19.19 -61.30 35.25
CA ALA A 14 18.05 -60.39 35.33
C ALA A 14 18.13 -59.37 34.14
N ILE A 15 17.24 -59.53 33.16
CA ILE A 15 17.05 -58.54 32.09
C ILE A 15 16.28 -57.36 32.69
N LEU A 16 17.01 -56.30 32.98
CA LEU A 16 16.41 -55.00 33.33
C LEU A 16 15.94 -54.37 32.00
N ALA A 17 14.65 -54.47 31.70
CA ALA A 17 14.03 -53.74 30.62
C ALA A 17 13.97 -52.25 30.99
N GLY A 18 15.03 -51.51 30.66
CA GLY A 18 15.03 -50.07 30.71
C GLY A 18 14.13 -49.52 29.60
N THR A 19 12.95 -49.04 29.94
CA THR A 19 12.11 -48.22 29.07
C THR A 19 12.82 -46.90 28.88
N LEU A 20 13.55 -46.74 27.78
CA LEU A 20 13.97 -45.44 27.29
C LEU A 20 12.70 -44.68 26.89
N LEU A 21 12.22 -43.81 27.76
CA LEU A 21 11.37 -42.70 27.37
C LEU A 21 12.22 -41.80 26.47
N ILE A 22 12.12 -42.03 25.16
CA ILE A 22 12.55 -41.04 24.17
C ILE A 22 11.57 -39.88 24.34
N SER A 23 11.93 -38.92 25.17
CA SER A 23 11.34 -37.58 25.12
C SER A 23 11.66 -37.06 23.71
N GLY A 24 10.78 -37.30 22.77
CA GLY A 24 10.82 -36.54 21.52
C GLY A 24 10.72 -35.08 21.92
N GLU A 25 11.84 -34.38 21.92
CA GLU A 25 11.78 -32.92 21.75
C GLU A 25 11.03 -32.75 20.44
N ALA A 26 9.76 -32.40 20.53
CA ALA A 26 9.05 -31.82 19.41
C ALA A 26 9.88 -30.62 19.05
N PHE A 27 10.64 -30.69 17.95
CA PHE A 27 11.22 -29.51 17.34
C PHE A 27 10.06 -28.54 17.20
N ALA A 28 10.07 -27.49 18.00
CA ALA A 28 9.09 -26.43 17.90
C ALA A 28 9.19 -25.91 16.46
N GLN A 29 8.20 -26.23 15.67
CA GLN A 29 8.11 -25.86 14.28
C GLN A 29 8.12 -24.34 14.25
N SER A 30 9.13 -23.75 13.64
CA SER A 30 9.30 -22.30 13.57
C SER A 30 8.99 -21.86 12.16
N LEU A 31 7.93 -21.05 12.02
CA LEU A 31 7.64 -20.38 10.76
C LEU A 31 8.71 -19.33 10.46
N ARG A 32 9.04 -19.13 9.19
CA ARG A 32 9.87 -18.03 8.71
C ARG A 32 8.98 -16.96 8.07
N PHE A 33 9.05 -15.76 8.58
CA PHE A 33 8.30 -14.61 8.09
C PHE A 33 9.24 -13.55 7.53
N TRP A 34 9.24 -13.35 6.20
CA TRP A 34 9.98 -12.27 5.55
C TRP A 34 9.16 -11.00 5.54
N THR A 35 9.82 -9.90 5.93
CA THR A 35 9.18 -8.58 5.98
C THR A 35 10.05 -7.50 5.36
N THR A 36 9.42 -6.49 4.76
CA THR A 36 10.10 -5.28 4.27
C THR A 36 10.18 -4.17 5.32
N GLU A 37 9.76 -4.43 6.55
CA GLU A 37 9.89 -3.48 7.65
C GLU A 37 11.27 -3.62 8.31
N GLU A 38 12.25 -2.82 7.85
CA GLU A 38 13.65 -2.90 8.30
C GLU A 38 13.98 -1.92 9.43
N GLN A 39 13.15 -0.88 9.63
CA GLN A 39 13.40 0.12 10.68
C GLN A 39 13.24 -0.53 12.06
N PRO A 40 14.18 -0.32 12.99
CA PRO A 40 14.20 -1.06 14.27
C PRO A 40 12.91 -0.98 15.09
N ASP A 41 12.27 0.17 15.12
CA ASP A 41 11.01 0.39 15.84
C ASP A 41 9.82 -0.31 15.16
N ARG A 42 9.82 -0.44 13.84
CA ARG A 42 8.82 -1.15 13.07
C ARG A 42 9.02 -2.67 13.15
N LEU A 43 10.27 -3.11 13.01
CA LEU A 43 10.64 -4.52 13.15
C LEU A 43 10.28 -5.05 14.54
N ALA A 44 10.59 -4.30 15.61
CA ALA A 44 10.25 -4.67 16.97
C ALA A 44 8.74 -4.90 17.19
N LYS A 45 7.87 -4.18 16.48
CA LYS A 45 6.42 -4.41 16.54
C LYS A 45 6.00 -5.72 15.89
N GLN A 46 6.65 -6.12 14.80
CA GLN A 46 6.41 -7.41 14.16
C GLN A 46 6.97 -8.58 14.98
N GLU A 47 8.15 -8.42 15.58
CA GLU A 47 8.71 -9.38 16.53
C GLU A 47 7.79 -9.56 17.75
N GLN A 48 7.20 -8.48 18.25
CA GLN A 48 6.22 -8.56 19.33
C GLN A 48 4.94 -9.28 18.89
N MET A 49 4.45 -9.04 17.65
CA MET A 49 3.32 -9.78 17.08
C MET A 49 3.63 -11.28 17.00
N ALA A 50 4.83 -11.65 16.57
CA ALA A 50 5.29 -13.04 16.55
C ALA A 50 5.35 -13.66 17.97
N ALA A 51 5.80 -12.89 18.97
CA ALA A 51 5.83 -13.31 20.36
C ALA A 51 4.41 -13.51 20.94
N ASP A 52 3.48 -12.61 20.63
CA ASP A 52 2.07 -12.71 21.03
C ASP A 52 1.41 -13.96 20.40
N PHE A 53 1.68 -14.22 19.11
CA PHE A 53 1.23 -15.42 18.42
C PHE A 53 1.76 -16.70 19.07
N LYS A 54 3.09 -16.74 19.35
CA LYS A 54 3.70 -17.87 20.06
C LYS A 54 3.09 -18.11 21.45
N SER A 55 2.81 -17.04 22.18
CA SER A 55 2.17 -17.14 23.50
C SER A 55 0.79 -17.76 23.42
N LYS A 56 0.05 -17.52 22.34
CA LYS A 56 -1.32 -18.00 22.13
C LYS A 56 -1.36 -19.42 21.59
N THR A 57 -0.47 -19.77 20.66
CA THR A 57 -0.53 -21.01 19.87
C THR A 57 0.58 -22.01 20.20
N GLY A 58 1.69 -21.55 20.79
CA GLY A 58 2.91 -22.34 20.96
C GLY A 58 3.82 -22.37 19.72
N ILE A 59 3.37 -21.86 18.57
CA ILE A 59 4.12 -21.85 17.31
C ILE A 59 5.06 -20.65 17.31
N SER A 60 6.36 -20.90 17.04
CA SER A 60 7.36 -19.83 16.92
C SER A 60 7.35 -19.23 15.52
N VAL A 61 7.63 -17.92 15.41
CA VAL A 61 7.81 -17.24 14.13
C VAL A 61 9.13 -16.49 14.18
N GLU A 62 10.02 -16.78 13.24
CA GLU A 62 11.24 -16.03 12.99
C GLU A 62 10.96 -14.88 12.02
N VAL A 63 11.09 -13.64 12.48
CA VAL A 63 10.88 -12.44 11.66
C VAL A 63 12.20 -12.05 11.00
N ILE A 64 12.25 -12.08 9.67
CA ILE A 64 13.46 -11.87 8.87
C ILE A 64 13.27 -10.62 8.00
N PRO A 65 13.95 -9.49 8.32
CA PRO A 65 13.88 -8.29 7.51
C PRO A 65 14.63 -8.47 6.19
N ILE A 66 13.98 -8.05 5.10
CA ILE A 66 14.53 -8.07 3.74
C ILE A 66 14.31 -6.68 3.14
N SER A 67 15.33 -6.08 2.53
CA SER A 67 15.14 -4.78 1.88
C SER A 67 14.12 -4.90 0.73
N GLU A 68 13.29 -3.88 0.59
CA GLU A 68 12.24 -3.88 -0.45
C GLU A 68 12.84 -4.02 -1.86
N SER A 69 14.04 -3.47 -2.09
CA SER A 69 14.78 -3.60 -3.35
C SER A 69 15.26 -5.02 -3.64
N ASP A 70 15.56 -5.82 -2.61
CA ASP A 70 16.12 -7.16 -2.75
C ASP A 70 15.04 -8.26 -2.74
N LEU A 71 13.84 -7.93 -2.22
CA LEU A 71 12.78 -8.90 -1.97
C LEU A 71 12.47 -9.77 -3.20
N GLY A 72 12.28 -9.15 -4.37
CA GLY A 72 11.94 -9.87 -5.59
C GLY A 72 13.03 -10.84 -6.03
N THR A 73 14.29 -10.43 -5.96
CA THR A 73 15.45 -11.27 -6.33
C THR A 73 15.62 -12.43 -5.36
N ARG A 74 15.51 -12.16 -4.05
CA ARG A 74 15.64 -13.20 -3.02
C ARG A 74 14.51 -14.22 -3.09
N ALA A 75 13.25 -13.76 -3.25
CA ALA A 75 12.10 -14.66 -3.37
C ALA A 75 12.23 -15.58 -4.61
N THR A 76 12.65 -15.03 -5.75
CA THR A 76 12.88 -15.83 -6.96
C THR A 76 13.98 -16.87 -6.78
N ALA A 77 15.08 -16.52 -6.11
CA ALA A 77 16.17 -17.44 -5.82
C ALA A 77 15.75 -18.54 -4.84
N ALA A 78 15.02 -18.18 -3.77
CA ALA A 78 14.51 -19.12 -2.79
C ALA A 78 13.49 -20.08 -3.39
N PHE A 79 12.59 -19.60 -4.26
CA PHE A 79 11.63 -20.42 -4.99
C PHE A 79 12.33 -21.46 -5.86
N ALA A 80 13.36 -21.04 -6.63
CA ALA A 80 14.15 -21.97 -7.45
C ALA A 80 14.92 -23.02 -6.64
N ALA A 81 15.24 -22.71 -5.36
CA ALA A 81 15.93 -23.61 -4.44
C ALA A 81 14.98 -24.51 -3.64
N GLY A 82 13.65 -24.27 -3.65
CA GLY A 82 12.68 -24.93 -2.77
C GLY A 82 12.91 -24.56 -1.29
N ASP A 83 13.26 -23.30 -1.00
CA ASP A 83 13.61 -22.80 0.33
C ASP A 83 12.94 -21.42 0.59
N LEU A 84 11.68 -21.28 0.16
CA LEU A 84 10.88 -20.10 0.49
C LEU A 84 10.62 -20.00 2.01
N PRO A 85 10.44 -18.80 2.57
CA PRO A 85 9.85 -18.64 3.90
C PRO A 85 8.37 -19.04 3.86
N ASP A 86 7.75 -19.24 5.02
CA ASP A 86 6.32 -19.60 5.09
C ASP A 86 5.41 -18.44 4.70
N VAL A 87 5.75 -17.23 5.15
CA VAL A 87 4.98 -16.02 4.88
C VAL A 87 5.90 -14.89 4.41
N ILE A 88 5.45 -14.12 3.41
CA ILE A 88 6.13 -12.93 2.91
C ILE A 88 5.19 -11.72 3.01
N TYR A 89 5.64 -10.63 3.68
CA TYR A 89 4.99 -9.33 3.61
C TYR A 89 5.51 -8.56 2.39
N HIS A 90 4.64 -8.31 1.41
CA HIS A 90 5.03 -7.79 0.11
C HIS A 90 4.05 -6.74 -0.46
N THR A 91 4.44 -6.09 -1.55
CA THR A 91 3.67 -5.08 -2.26
C THR A 91 2.83 -5.69 -3.38
N LEU A 92 1.88 -4.89 -3.90
CA LEU A 92 1.01 -5.25 -5.01
C LEU A 92 1.79 -5.75 -6.26
N GLN A 93 2.95 -5.17 -6.54
CA GLN A 93 3.75 -5.53 -7.72
C GLN A 93 4.16 -7.01 -7.78
N TYR A 94 4.20 -7.70 -6.64
CA TYR A 94 4.57 -9.11 -6.54
C TYR A 94 3.36 -10.05 -6.48
N ALA A 95 2.21 -9.58 -6.00
CA ALA A 95 1.05 -10.44 -5.73
C ALA A 95 0.67 -11.32 -6.93
N LEU A 96 0.31 -10.70 -8.05
CA LEU A 96 -0.15 -11.44 -9.22
C LEU A 96 0.97 -12.23 -9.92
N PRO A 97 2.16 -11.66 -10.20
CA PRO A 97 3.24 -12.43 -10.84
C PRO A 97 3.71 -13.64 -10.03
N TRP A 98 3.76 -13.53 -8.70
CA TRP A 98 4.13 -14.65 -7.84
C TRP A 98 3.04 -15.73 -7.76
N ALA A 99 1.76 -15.33 -7.78
CA ALA A 99 0.66 -16.28 -7.89
C ALA A 99 0.66 -17.02 -9.24
N GLU A 100 0.89 -16.30 -10.35
CA GLU A 100 0.98 -16.88 -11.69
C GLU A 100 2.17 -17.85 -11.84
N SER A 101 3.30 -17.56 -11.19
CA SER A 101 4.48 -18.44 -11.21
C SER A 101 4.38 -19.64 -10.26
N GLY A 102 3.36 -19.69 -9.39
CA GLY A 102 3.21 -20.73 -8.38
C GLY A 102 4.12 -20.56 -7.16
N LEU A 103 4.71 -19.36 -6.96
CA LEU A 103 5.47 -19.05 -5.75
C LEU A 103 4.53 -18.88 -4.54
N LEU A 104 3.31 -18.38 -4.74
CA LEU A 104 2.30 -18.20 -3.72
C LEU A 104 1.24 -19.30 -3.76
N ASP A 105 0.76 -19.68 -2.59
CA ASP A 105 -0.36 -20.60 -2.39
C ASP A 105 -1.68 -19.83 -2.44
N ILE A 106 -2.34 -19.84 -3.61
CA ILE A 106 -3.62 -19.17 -3.86
C ILE A 106 -4.74 -19.80 -3.02
N GLU A 107 -4.70 -21.12 -2.84
CA GLU A 107 -5.75 -21.85 -2.10
C GLU A 107 -5.72 -21.46 -0.62
N ALA A 108 -4.53 -21.46 -0.01
CA ALA A 108 -4.33 -21.04 1.38
C ALA A 108 -4.74 -19.58 1.63
N ALA A 109 -4.31 -18.65 0.76
CA ALA A 109 -4.69 -17.24 0.86
C ALA A 109 -6.21 -17.05 0.74
N THR A 110 -6.85 -17.76 -0.19
CA THR A 110 -8.30 -17.73 -0.41
C THR A 110 -9.06 -18.27 0.78
N GLU A 111 -8.61 -19.38 1.35
CA GLU A 111 -9.21 -19.97 2.57
C GLU A 111 -9.13 -19.00 3.76
N VAL A 112 -7.98 -18.34 3.95
CA VAL A 112 -7.83 -17.32 5.00
C VAL A 112 -8.83 -16.19 4.81
N ILE A 113 -8.97 -15.63 3.59
CA ILE A 113 -9.88 -14.52 3.32
C ILE A 113 -11.35 -14.92 3.57
N TYR A 114 -11.78 -16.10 3.12
CA TYR A 114 -13.13 -16.58 3.37
C TYR A 114 -13.37 -16.89 4.84
N GLY A 115 -12.40 -17.48 5.53
CA GLY A 115 -12.46 -17.72 6.96
C GLY A 115 -12.54 -16.44 7.80
N LEU A 116 -11.95 -15.36 7.32
CA LEU A 116 -12.04 -14.01 7.89
C LEU A 116 -13.29 -13.24 7.43
N GLN A 117 -14.13 -13.83 6.60
CA GLN A 117 -15.31 -13.23 5.95
C GLN A 117 -14.91 -12.10 4.96
N ALA A 118 -14.84 -12.42 3.68
CA ALA A 118 -14.43 -11.51 2.60
C ALA A 118 -15.19 -10.17 2.62
N SER A 119 -16.46 -10.17 3.06
CA SER A 119 -17.27 -8.95 3.21
C SER A 119 -16.77 -7.95 4.24
N THR A 120 -15.81 -8.34 5.10
CA THR A 120 -15.18 -7.44 6.08
C THR A 120 -13.98 -6.68 5.53
N PHE A 121 -13.53 -7.05 4.33
CA PHE A 121 -12.46 -6.37 3.61
C PHE A 121 -13.00 -5.28 2.68
N SER A 122 -12.22 -4.24 2.46
CA SER A 122 -12.50 -3.24 1.44
C SER A 122 -12.52 -3.88 0.05
N PRO A 123 -13.59 -3.69 -0.75
CA PRO A 123 -13.71 -4.29 -2.07
C PRO A 123 -12.53 -3.98 -3.00
N GLY A 124 -12.04 -2.74 -3.02
CA GLY A 124 -10.89 -2.37 -3.84
C GLY A 124 -9.61 -3.13 -3.44
N ALA A 125 -9.39 -3.40 -2.15
CA ALA A 125 -8.24 -4.19 -1.70
C ALA A 125 -8.34 -5.67 -2.12
N LEU A 126 -9.56 -6.24 -2.09
CA LEU A 126 -9.81 -7.60 -2.60
C LEU A 126 -9.65 -7.69 -4.11
N ASP A 127 -10.17 -6.70 -4.86
CA ASP A 127 -10.02 -6.63 -6.32
C ASP A 127 -8.53 -6.65 -6.71
N MET A 128 -7.67 -5.94 -5.95
CA MET A 128 -6.23 -5.91 -6.18
C MET A 128 -5.50 -7.21 -5.81
N ALA A 129 -6.13 -8.11 -5.05
CA ALA A 129 -5.61 -9.44 -4.73
C ALA A 129 -6.21 -10.53 -5.63
N ALA A 130 -7.27 -10.24 -6.39
CA ALA A 130 -8.04 -11.23 -7.13
C ALA A 130 -7.24 -11.86 -8.28
N VAL A 131 -7.28 -13.18 -8.36
CA VAL A 131 -6.71 -13.99 -9.44
C VAL A 131 -7.71 -15.06 -9.88
N ARG A 132 -7.41 -15.72 -10.99
CA ARG A 132 -8.23 -16.85 -11.40
C ARG A 132 -8.20 -17.96 -10.34
N GLY A 133 -9.34 -18.24 -9.74
CA GLY A 133 -9.52 -19.30 -8.74
C GLY A 133 -9.53 -18.82 -7.29
N GLY A 134 -9.24 -17.53 -7.03
CA GLY A 134 -9.25 -16.99 -5.66
C GLY A 134 -8.49 -15.71 -5.50
N TYR A 135 -7.62 -15.65 -4.50
CA TYR A 135 -6.82 -14.48 -4.17
C TYR A 135 -5.33 -14.84 -4.10
N ALA A 136 -4.48 -14.02 -4.72
CA ALA A 136 -3.04 -14.22 -4.74
C ALA A 136 -2.40 -14.20 -3.35
N SER A 137 -2.89 -13.33 -2.48
CA SER A 137 -2.38 -13.08 -1.12
C SER A 137 -3.47 -12.43 -0.27
N VAL A 138 -3.28 -12.41 1.04
CA VAL A 138 -4.20 -11.77 1.98
C VAL A 138 -3.86 -10.28 2.09
N PRO A 139 -4.76 -9.35 1.69
CA PRO A 139 -4.53 -7.91 1.90
C PRO A 139 -4.43 -7.58 3.39
N VAL A 140 -3.46 -6.77 3.77
CA VAL A 140 -3.16 -6.43 5.18
C VAL A 140 -3.46 -5.00 5.50
N ASP A 141 -2.82 -4.09 4.80
CA ASP A 141 -2.94 -2.66 4.93
C ASP A 141 -2.76 -1.98 3.57
N GLY A 142 -3.16 -0.74 3.49
CA GLY A 142 -2.98 0.02 2.26
C GLY A 142 -3.02 1.51 2.53
N TRP A 143 -2.71 2.29 1.52
CA TRP A 143 -2.86 3.73 1.54
C TRP A 143 -3.36 4.22 0.19
N THR A 144 -4.06 5.35 0.20
CA THR A 144 -4.57 5.99 -1.01
C THR A 144 -3.83 7.29 -1.27
N GLN A 145 -3.62 7.62 -2.53
CA GLN A 145 -3.22 8.96 -2.91
C GLN A 145 -4.36 9.94 -2.61
N MET A 146 -4.02 11.15 -2.18
CA MET A 146 -4.98 12.14 -1.70
C MET A 146 -4.79 13.47 -2.41
N VAL A 147 -5.89 14.14 -2.77
CA VAL A 147 -5.90 15.58 -2.99
C VAL A 147 -6.00 16.23 -1.62
N VAL A 148 -4.95 16.92 -1.23
CA VAL A 148 -4.82 17.67 0.03
C VAL A 148 -5.07 19.13 -0.30
N TYR A 149 -6.02 19.78 0.39
CA TYR A 149 -6.43 21.14 0.04
C TYR A 149 -6.69 22.03 1.26
N ARG A 150 -6.56 23.31 1.07
CA ARG A 150 -6.86 24.35 2.08
C ARG A 150 -8.38 24.52 2.25
N LYS A 151 -8.96 23.68 3.11
CA LYS A 151 -10.40 23.67 3.42
C LYS A 151 -10.91 25.06 3.85
N ASP A 152 -10.14 25.78 4.64
CA ASP A 152 -10.47 27.14 5.08
C ASP A 152 -10.63 28.12 3.91
N LEU A 153 -9.79 28.02 2.87
CA LEU A 153 -9.92 28.85 1.66
C LEU A 153 -11.13 28.45 0.82
N PHE A 154 -11.41 27.14 0.72
CA PHE A 154 -12.59 26.66 0.00
C PHE A 154 -13.88 27.15 0.66
N GLU A 155 -14.00 27.05 1.96
CA GLU A 155 -15.12 27.56 2.74
C GLU A 155 -15.28 29.08 2.60
N ALA A 156 -14.18 29.84 2.73
CA ALA A 156 -14.18 31.30 2.59
C ALA A 156 -14.65 31.80 1.21
N HIS A 157 -14.44 31.01 0.15
CA HIS A 157 -14.80 31.35 -1.22
C HIS A 157 -16.04 30.61 -1.75
N GLY A 158 -16.71 29.78 -0.92
CA GLY A 158 -17.89 29.01 -1.31
C GLY A 158 -17.62 27.97 -2.40
N LEU A 159 -16.42 27.37 -2.37
CA LEU A 159 -16.00 26.35 -3.33
C LEU A 159 -16.42 24.96 -2.88
N ASN A 160 -16.79 24.10 -3.83
CA ASN A 160 -17.01 22.70 -3.56
C ASN A 160 -15.69 21.97 -3.30
N PRO A 161 -15.67 20.87 -2.51
CA PRO A 161 -14.48 20.04 -2.35
C PRO A 161 -13.87 19.62 -3.69
N PRO A 162 -12.52 19.54 -3.83
CA PRO A 162 -11.83 19.28 -5.10
C PRO A 162 -11.84 17.79 -5.50
N ASN A 163 -13.02 17.18 -5.55
CA ASN A 163 -13.25 15.77 -5.86
C ASN A 163 -13.46 15.48 -7.36
N SER A 164 -13.34 16.51 -8.21
CA SER A 164 -13.42 16.36 -9.67
C SER A 164 -12.52 17.38 -10.36
N TYR A 165 -12.20 17.11 -11.63
CA TYR A 165 -11.47 18.06 -12.49
C TYR A 165 -12.13 19.43 -12.47
N ALA A 166 -13.44 19.49 -12.68
CA ALA A 166 -14.17 20.75 -12.71
C ALA A 166 -14.08 21.53 -11.40
N ASN A 167 -14.16 20.86 -10.26
CA ASN A 167 -14.04 21.51 -8.95
C ASN A 167 -12.61 22.01 -8.68
N ILE A 168 -11.59 21.25 -9.09
CA ILE A 168 -10.19 21.67 -9.01
C ILE A 168 -9.96 22.91 -9.91
N GLU A 169 -10.45 22.88 -11.15
CA GLU A 169 -10.33 24.01 -12.09
C GLU A 169 -11.02 25.27 -11.56
N ALA A 170 -12.24 25.14 -11.03
CA ALA A 170 -12.95 26.25 -10.40
C ALA A 170 -12.19 26.83 -9.19
N ALA A 171 -11.55 25.97 -8.39
CA ALA A 171 -10.72 26.40 -7.27
C ALA A 171 -9.44 27.11 -7.76
N ILE A 172 -8.79 26.62 -8.81
CA ILE A 172 -7.65 27.30 -9.44
C ILE A 172 -8.03 28.69 -9.92
N GLU A 173 -9.14 28.83 -10.64
CA GLU A 173 -9.60 30.13 -11.15
C GLU A 173 -9.84 31.15 -10.03
N LYS A 174 -10.20 30.69 -8.85
CA LYS A 174 -10.52 31.56 -7.72
C LYS A 174 -9.34 31.85 -6.81
N LEU A 175 -8.45 30.86 -6.60
CA LEU A 175 -7.42 30.90 -5.56
C LEU A 175 -6.01 31.15 -6.13
N HIS A 176 -5.76 30.90 -7.42
CA HIS A 176 -4.44 31.10 -8.01
C HIS A 176 -4.10 32.59 -8.11
N ASN A 177 -3.12 33.01 -7.34
CA ASN A 177 -2.64 34.41 -7.27
C ASN A 177 -1.13 34.42 -6.95
N PRO A 178 -0.27 33.99 -7.89
CA PRO A 178 1.18 33.96 -7.67
C PRO A 178 1.78 35.34 -7.47
N PRO A 179 2.88 35.48 -6.70
CA PRO A 179 3.56 34.40 -5.98
C PRO A 179 2.96 34.07 -4.62
N SER A 180 1.91 34.76 -4.18
CA SER A 180 1.36 34.61 -2.82
C SER A 180 0.55 33.32 -2.61
N MET A 181 -0.04 32.78 -3.69
CA MET A 181 -0.81 31.54 -3.66
C MET A 181 -0.79 30.85 -5.02
N TYR A 182 -0.28 29.62 -5.05
CA TYR A 182 -0.43 28.75 -6.20
C TYR A 182 -1.70 27.91 -6.06
N GLY A 183 -2.52 27.88 -7.10
CA GLY A 183 -3.80 27.16 -7.08
C GLY A 183 -3.61 25.65 -6.90
N PHE A 184 -2.55 25.13 -7.50
CA PHE A 184 -2.12 23.73 -7.38
C PHE A 184 -0.59 23.65 -7.43
N VAL A 185 0.00 22.59 -6.88
CA VAL A 185 1.41 22.23 -7.11
C VAL A 185 1.47 20.77 -7.50
N ALA A 186 1.53 20.53 -8.82
CA ALA A 186 1.53 19.20 -9.42
C ALA A 186 2.96 18.75 -9.81
N PRO A 187 3.28 17.44 -9.72
CA PRO A 187 4.60 16.94 -10.10
C PRO A 187 4.77 16.93 -11.62
N ASN A 188 6.01 17.25 -12.08
CA ASN A 188 6.38 17.22 -13.48
C ASN A 188 7.80 16.64 -13.71
N LYS A 189 8.45 16.14 -12.69
CA LYS A 189 9.77 15.52 -12.78
C LYS A 189 9.66 14.10 -13.32
N ILE A 190 10.13 13.88 -14.55
CA ILE A 190 9.88 12.67 -15.37
C ILE A 190 10.36 11.39 -14.69
N ASP A 191 11.56 11.41 -14.10
CA ASP A 191 12.21 10.21 -13.56
C ASP A 191 11.65 9.75 -12.20
N GLU A 192 10.79 10.56 -11.59
CA GLU A 192 10.23 10.26 -10.29
C GLU A 192 9.01 9.35 -10.38
N ASN A 193 8.95 8.36 -9.50
CA ASN A 193 7.77 7.49 -9.36
C ASN A 193 6.54 8.28 -8.96
N PHE A 194 6.70 9.36 -8.22
CA PHE A 194 5.61 10.21 -7.78
C PHE A 194 4.81 10.79 -8.96
N MET A 195 5.48 11.29 -10.03
CA MET A 195 4.77 11.72 -11.22
C MET A 195 3.98 10.57 -11.86
N SER A 196 4.54 9.37 -11.94
CA SER A 196 3.83 8.20 -12.48
C SER A 196 2.59 7.84 -11.67
N GLN A 197 2.68 7.88 -10.34
CA GLN A 197 1.55 7.61 -9.44
C GLN A 197 0.44 8.66 -9.60
N VAL A 198 0.80 9.94 -9.70
CA VAL A 198 -0.17 11.02 -9.90
C VAL A 198 -0.81 10.91 -11.27
N LEU A 199 -0.03 10.63 -12.33
CA LEU A 199 -0.59 10.41 -13.67
C LEU A 199 -1.54 9.22 -13.69
N GLU A 200 -1.15 8.07 -13.13
CA GLU A 200 -2.03 6.90 -13.06
C GLU A 200 -3.36 7.25 -12.37
N HIS A 201 -3.32 7.98 -11.23
CA HIS A 201 -4.54 8.39 -10.53
C HIS A 201 -5.41 9.31 -11.40
N VAL A 202 -4.80 10.32 -12.02
CA VAL A 202 -5.54 11.27 -12.89
C VAL A 202 -6.13 10.55 -14.10
N PHE A 203 -5.41 9.64 -14.74
CA PHE A 203 -5.93 8.83 -15.85
C PHE A 203 -7.10 7.95 -15.41
N LEU A 204 -6.95 7.20 -14.30
CA LEU A 204 -8.01 6.37 -13.72
C LEU A 204 -9.25 7.20 -13.36
N ALA A 205 -9.05 8.39 -12.80
CA ALA A 205 -10.12 9.33 -12.46
C ALA A 205 -11.03 9.67 -13.67
N ASN A 206 -10.47 9.64 -14.87
CA ASN A 206 -11.20 9.86 -16.12
C ASN A 206 -11.51 8.57 -16.92
N GLY A 207 -11.33 7.39 -16.31
CA GLY A 207 -11.60 6.10 -16.92
C GLY A 207 -10.61 5.68 -18.01
N VAL A 208 -9.38 6.25 -18.01
CA VAL A 208 -8.37 5.94 -19.03
C VAL A 208 -7.37 4.93 -18.50
N SER A 209 -7.21 3.80 -19.22
CA SER A 209 -6.23 2.76 -18.95
C SER A 209 -5.47 2.40 -20.24
N PRO A 210 -4.16 2.12 -20.18
CA PRO A 210 -3.40 1.64 -21.33
C PRO A 210 -3.53 0.13 -21.57
N VAL A 211 -4.26 -0.57 -20.70
CA VAL A 211 -4.45 -2.04 -20.76
C VAL A 211 -5.92 -2.40 -20.60
N ASN A 212 -6.30 -3.56 -21.16
CA ASN A 212 -7.59 -4.22 -20.94
C ASN A 212 -7.36 -5.73 -20.77
N GLY A 213 -8.40 -6.53 -20.59
CA GLY A 213 -8.30 -7.98 -20.38
C GLY A 213 -7.64 -8.77 -21.53
N GLN A 214 -7.31 -8.13 -22.65
CA GLN A 214 -6.62 -8.74 -23.79
C GLN A 214 -5.16 -8.26 -23.92
N GLY A 215 -4.70 -7.36 -23.05
CA GLY A 215 -3.36 -6.78 -23.07
C GLY A 215 -3.35 -5.27 -23.29
N LEU A 216 -2.42 -4.78 -24.09
CA LEU A 216 -2.35 -3.36 -24.47
C LEU A 216 -3.62 -2.92 -25.19
N GLN A 217 -4.13 -1.76 -24.80
CA GLN A 217 -5.21 -1.12 -25.56
C GLN A 217 -4.80 0.27 -26.02
N LYS A 218 -5.43 0.69 -27.10
CA LYS A 218 -5.31 2.06 -27.60
C LYS A 218 -6.05 3.00 -26.64
N LEU A 219 -5.37 4.04 -26.19
CA LEU A 219 -5.98 5.10 -25.40
C LEU A 219 -7.07 5.81 -26.24
N ASP A 220 -8.25 5.97 -25.66
CA ASP A 220 -9.33 6.75 -26.27
C ASP A 220 -8.92 8.23 -26.39
N GLU A 221 -9.09 8.81 -27.57
CA GLU A 221 -8.61 10.16 -27.83
C GLU A 221 -9.32 11.19 -26.98
N LYS A 222 -10.67 11.11 -26.87
CA LYS A 222 -11.44 12.10 -26.15
C LYS A 222 -11.09 12.14 -24.68
N SER A 223 -11.20 11.01 -23.99
CA SER A 223 -10.97 10.92 -22.56
C SER A 223 -9.49 11.22 -22.21
N THR A 224 -8.54 10.82 -23.07
CA THR A 224 -7.13 11.12 -22.87
C THR A 224 -6.79 12.60 -23.09
N VAL A 225 -7.41 13.26 -24.07
CA VAL A 225 -7.29 14.73 -24.27
C VAL A 225 -7.84 15.48 -23.05
N GLU A 226 -8.95 15.03 -22.47
CA GLU A 226 -9.48 15.60 -21.22
C GLU A 226 -8.44 15.53 -20.08
N VAL A 227 -7.79 14.37 -19.91
CA VAL A 227 -6.71 14.18 -18.92
C VAL A 227 -5.54 15.12 -19.18
N LEU A 228 -5.07 15.20 -20.42
CA LEU A 228 -3.94 16.07 -20.78
C LEU A 228 -4.24 17.54 -20.50
N ASN A 229 -5.42 18.02 -20.90
CA ASN A 229 -5.84 19.39 -20.65
C ASN A 229 -5.96 19.70 -19.16
N PHE A 230 -6.53 18.79 -18.39
CA PHE A 230 -6.60 18.91 -16.93
C PHE A 230 -5.19 18.96 -16.31
N TYR A 231 -4.29 18.05 -16.71
CA TYR A 231 -2.94 18.03 -16.18
C TYR A 231 -2.16 19.31 -16.52
N LYS A 232 -2.34 19.84 -17.74
CA LYS A 232 -1.78 21.16 -18.10
C LYS A 232 -2.37 22.26 -17.23
N LYS A 233 -3.66 22.27 -16.97
CA LYS A 233 -4.32 23.28 -16.12
C LYS A 233 -3.75 23.31 -14.70
N ILE A 234 -3.51 22.15 -14.09
CA ILE A 234 -2.90 22.09 -12.76
C ILE A 234 -1.41 22.44 -12.78
N GLN A 235 -0.71 22.20 -13.89
CA GLN A 235 0.67 22.65 -14.10
C GLN A 235 0.77 24.16 -14.30
N ASP A 236 -0.10 24.75 -15.08
CA ASP A 236 -0.14 26.22 -15.30
C ASP A 236 -0.48 26.98 -13.98
N ALA A 237 -1.13 26.28 -13.02
CA ALA A 237 -1.39 26.81 -11.68
C ALA A 237 -0.27 26.53 -10.67
N SER A 238 0.80 25.84 -11.10
CA SER A 238 1.97 25.48 -10.28
C SER A 238 3.11 26.48 -10.51
N PRO A 239 4.11 26.56 -9.61
CA PRO A 239 5.31 27.36 -9.87
C PRO A 239 6.13 26.77 -11.02
N GLU A 240 6.96 27.63 -11.63
CA GLU A 240 7.90 27.22 -12.67
C GLU A 240 8.99 26.26 -12.14
N GLY A 241 9.53 25.43 -13.02
CA GLY A 241 10.65 24.52 -12.75
C GLY A 241 10.27 23.06 -12.60
N GLU A 242 11.22 22.26 -12.14
CA GLU A 242 10.99 20.86 -11.84
C GLU A 242 10.34 20.69 -10.46
N LEU A 243 9.17 20.07 -10.46
CA LEU A 243 8.36 19.86 -9.26
C LEU A 243 8.21 18.37 -8.98
N PHE A 244 8.49 18.02 -7.73
CA PHE A 244 8.18 16.69 -7.22
C PHE A 244 7.69 16.80 -5.76
N TRP A 245 7.54 15.71 -5.05
CA TRP A 245 6.85 15.70 -3.77
C TRP A 245 7.41 16.69 -2.72
N GLN A 246 8.73 16.90 -2.69
CA GLN A 246 9.35 17.80 -1.69
C GLN A 246 8.92 19.26 -1.87
N GLN A 247 8.90 19.75 -3.11
CA GLN A 247 8.46 21.10 -3.42
C GLN A 247 6.98 21.29 -3.16
N SER A 248 6.14 20.33 -3.62
CA SER A 248 4.68 20.38 -3.38
C SER A 248 4.37 20.45 -1.88
N ARG A 249 5.03 19.61 -1.09
CA ARG A 249 4.89 19.60 0.37
C ARG A 249 5.36 20.92 1.00
N ALA A 250 6.56 21.39 0.66
CA ALA A 250 7.12 22.60 1.25
C ALA A 250 6.22 23.83 1.01
N MET A 251 5.67 23.97 -0.18
CA MET A 251 4.79 25.09 -0.51
C MET A 251 3.44 25.00 0.20
N TYR A 252 2.88 23.79 0.32
CA TYR A 252 1.66 23.60 1.09
C TYR A 252 1.89 23.90 2.59
N PHE A 253 3.03 23.51 3.15
CA PHE A 253 3.41 23.79 4.54
C PHE A 253 3.63 25.26 4.82
N ALA A 254 4.12 26.00 3.83
CA ALA A 254 4.25 27.47 3.90
C ALA A 254 2.91 28.21 3.73
N GLY A 255 1.83 27.49 3.37
CA GLY A 255 0.55 28.12 3.04
C GLY A 255 0.50 28.82 1.69
N GLU A 256 1.47 28.53 0.81
CA GLU A 256 1.63 29.11 -0.52
C GLU A 256 0.96 28.27 -1.63
N ALA A 257 0.43 27.09 -1.32
CA ALA A 257 -0.33 26.23 -2.22
C ALA A 257 -1.74 25.98 -1.68
N ALA A 258 -2.76 26.13 -2.55
CA ALA A 258 -4.15 25.84 -2.20
C ALA A 258 -4.44 24.34 -2.26
N MET A 259 -3.83 23.61 -3.19
CA MET A 259 -4.01 22.18 -3.40
C MET A 259 -2.69 21.49 -3.80
N ILE A 260 -2.53 20.25 -3.35
CA ILE A 260 -1.49 19.32 -3.81
C ILE A 260 -2.08 17.91 -3.92
N ILE A 261 -1.41 17.00 -4.65
CA ILE A 261 -1.64 15.57 -4.54
C ILE A 261 -0.51 14.97 -3.70
N TRP A 262 -0.84 14.13 -2.70
CA TRP A 262 0.15 13.56 -1.80
C TRP A 262 -0.30 12.20 -1.24
N SER A 263 0.62 11.56 -0.52
CA SER A 263 0.37 10.34 0.26
C SER A 263 -0.03 10.68 1.70
N PRO A 264 -0.62 9.72 2.46
CA PRO A 264 -1.03 9.94 3.84
C PRO A 264 0.12 10.17 4.82
N PHE A 265 1.37 9.92 4.42
CA PHE A 265 2.55 10.24 5.24
C PHE A 265 2.71 11.74 5.54
N ILE A 266 1.89 12.61 4.93
CA ILE A 266 1.81 14.03 5.28
C ILE A 266 0.99 14.30 6.56
N LEU A 267 0.19 13.35 7.03
CA LEU A 267 -0.80 13.59 8.08
C LEU A 267 -0.20 13.96 9.44
N ASP A 268 0.90 13.33 9.82
CA ASP A 268 1.65 13.66 11.04
C ASP A 268 2.46 14.96 10.87
N GLU A 269 2.99 15.19 9.68
CA GLU A 269 3.76 16.39 9.32
C GLU A 269 2.89 17.66 9.38
N LEU A 270 1.67 17.63 8.80
CA LEU A 270 0.71 18.73 8.84
C LEU A 270 0.34 19.15 10.28
N ALA A 271 0.39 18.21 11.21
CA ALA A 271 0.07 18.43 12.62
C ALA A 271 1.30 18.79 13.48
N GLY A 272 2.46 19.04 12.86
CA GLY A 272 3.69 19.39 13.55
C GLY A 272 4.27 18.28 14.43
N LEU A 273 4.08 17.01 14.07
CA LEU A 273 4.55 15.87 14.86
C LEU A 273 5.93 15.35 14.41
N ARG A 274 6.52 15.95 13.36
CA ARG A 274 7.80 15.56 12.78
C ARG A 274 8.72 16.76 12.63
N ASP A 275 9.86 16.77 13.35
CA ASP A 275 10.82 17.88 13.34
C ASP A 275 11.59 18.03 12.01
N SER A 276 11.74 16.93 11.25
CA SER A 276 12.39 16.97 9.95
C SER A 276 11.54 17.54 8.81
N ALA A 277 10.23 17.77 9.05
CA ALA A 277 9.30 18.31 8.08
C ALA A 277 8.16 19.09 8.78
N PRO A 278 8.46 20.17 9.49
CA PRO A 278 7.47 20.95 10.23
C PRO A 278 6.62 21.80 9.28
N PRO A 279 5.35 22.09 9.64
CA PRO A 279 4.59 23.13 8.96
C PRO A 279 5.26 24.50 9.19
N THR A 280 5.23 25.34 8.16
CA THR A 280 5.86 26.69 8.19
C THR A 280 4.84 27.79 7.94
N ILE A 281 3.55 27.48 8.02
CA ILE A 281 2.46 28.45 7.85
C ILE A 281 2.47 29.55 8.91
N ASN A 282 3.07 29.27 10.06
CA ASN A 282 3.34 30.22 11.13
C ASN A 282 4.71 29.97 11.76
N SER A 283 5.06 30.68 12.83
CA SER A 283 6.37 30.57 13.50
C SER A 283 6.50 29.38 14.47
N ASP A 284 5.41 28.62 14.71
CA ASP A 284 5.41 27.45 15.60
C ASP A 284 5.49 26.16 14.78
N PRO A 285 6.65 25.47 14.72
CA PRO A 285 6.81 24.24 13.97
C PRO A 285 6.02 23.05 14.53
N THR A 286 5.45 23.18 15.73
CA THR A 286 4.61 22.15 16.37
C THR A 286 3.11 22.45 16.25
N SER A 287 2.77 23.49 15.49
CA SER A 287 1.39 23.96 15.34
C SER A 287 0.53 22.94 14.59
N LYS A 288 -0.68 22.74 15.11
CA LYS A 288 -1.74 21.96 14.44
C LYS A 288 -2.60 22.83 13.49
N GLU A 289 -2.25 24.10 13.30
CA GLU A 289 -3.04 25.06 12.53
C GLU A 289 -3.26 24.56 11.09
N LEU A 290 -2.21 24.10 10.43
CA LEU A 290 -2.33 23.63 9.05
C LEU A 290 -3.19 22.37 8.94
N ALA A 291 -3.05 21.41 9.86
CA ALA A 291 -3.91 20.23 9.93
C ALA A 291 -5.39 20.60 10.06
N SER A 292 -5.72 21.56 10.93
CA SER A 292 -7.10 22.04 11.13
C SER A 292 -7.70 22.74 9.91
N LYS A 293 -6.84 23.32 9.05
CA LYS A 293 -7.20 24.01 7.80
C LYS A 293 -7.19 23.09 6.57
N THR A 294 -6.81 21.83 6.73
CA THR A 294 -6.66 20.88 5.65
C THR A 294 -7.90 20.02 5.47
N GLY A 295 -8.35 19.88 4.23
CA GLY A 295 -9.29 18.87 3.78
C GLY A 295 -8.61 17.82 2.89
N ILE A 296 -9.22 16.65 2.77
CA ILE A 296 -8.67 15.49 2.07
C ILE A 296 -9.74 14.86 1.19
N ILE A 297 -9.37 14.58 -0.05
CA ILE A 297 -10.17 13.83 -1.03
C ILE A 297 -9.33 12.65 -1.52
N THR A 298 -9.89 11.46 -1.52
CA THR A 298 -9.22 10.23 -2.00
C THR A 298 -9.73 9.77 -3.36
N THR A 299 -11.01 10.03 -3.67
CA THR A 299 -11.62 9.71 -4.96
C THR A 299 -11.69 10.95 -5.83
N LEU A 300 -11.10 10.90 -7.01
CA LEU A 300 -11.11 11.97 -8.00
C LEU A 300 -11.93 11.53 -9.22
N ALA A 301 -12.76 12.43 -9.77
CA ALA A 301 -13.59 12.16 -10.94
C ALA A 301 -13.22 13.06 -12.12
N GLY A 302 -13.22 12.49 -13.31
CA GLY A 302 -13.10 13.22 -14.56
C GLY A 302 -14.40 13.26 -15.37
N PRO A 303 -14.49 14.08 -16.42
CA PRO A 303 -15.72 14.24 -17.20
C PRO A 303 -16.18 12.95 -17.91
N SER A 304 -15.25 12.07 -18.28
CA SER A 304 -15.57 10.78 -18.91
C SER A 304 -15.78 9.64 -17.90
N ASN A 305 -15.55 9.87 -16.61
CA ASN A 305 -15.82 8.95 -15.50
C ASN A 305 -16.34 9.70 -14.27
N PRO A 306 -17.65 10.04 -14.23
CA PRO A 306 -18.24 10.80 -13.12
C PRO A 306 -18.20 10.09 -11.76
N GLU A 307 -18.12 8.77 -11.73
CA GLU A 307 -17.96 7.98 -10.50
C GLU A 307 -16.54 8.11 -9.92
N GLY A 308 -15.58 8.46 -10.78
CA GLY A 308 -14.20 8.63 -10.39
C GLY A 308 -13.47 7.35 -10.04
N ALA A 309 -12.27 7.53 -9.51
CA ALA A 309 -11.44 6.46 -8.96
C ALA A 309 -10.56 6.97 -7.83
N ALA A 310 -10.21 6.08 -6.90
CA ALA A 310 -9.09 6.26 -5.99
C ALA A 310 -7.92 5.43 -6.48
N TRP A 311 -6.71 5.95 -6.27
CA TRP A 311 -5.48 5.22 -6.49
C TRP A 311 -4.94 4.73 -5.16
N ALA A 312 -4.58 3.45 -5.06
CA ALA A 312 -4.05 2.88 -3.84
C ALA A 312 -2.84 1.98 -4.06
N ASP A 313 -2.03 1.84 -3.03
CA ASP A 313 -1.06 0.76 -2.87
C ASP A 313 -1.46 -0.09 -1.67
N VAL A 314 -1.48 -1.42 -1.84
CA VAL A 314 -1.88 -2.39 -0.83
C VAL A 314 -0.71 -3.31 -0.55
N ARG A 315 -0.54 -3.64 0.73
CA ARG A 315 0.43 -4.62 1.22
C ARG A 315 -0.28 -5.92 1.56
N TYR A 316 0.45 -7.02 1.45
CA TYR A 316 -0.11 -8.37 1.52
C TYR A 316 0.72 -9.27 2.42
N PHE A 317 0.07 -10.25 3.04
CA PHE A 317 0.70 -11.48 3.50
C PHE A 317 0.52 -12.55 2.41
N GLY A 318 1.62 -12.93 1.76
CA GLY A 318 1.68 -14.05 0.84
C GLY A 318 2.08 -15.32 1.60
N ILE A 319 1.24 -16.35 1.55
CA ILE A 319 1.59 -17.71 1.99
C ILE A 319 2.30 -18.36 0.81
N THR A 320 3.45 -18.97 1.03
CA THR A 320 4.28 -19.49 -0.07
C THR A 320 3.99 -20.96 -0.37
N ALA A 321 4.44 -21.41 -1.53
CA ALA A 321 4.28 -22.81 -1.93
C ALA A 321 5.09 -23.81 -1.10
N ASP A 322 6.15 -23.37 -0.39
CA ASP A 322 6.97 -24.21 0.47
C ASP A 322 6.57 -24.12 1.96
N ALA A 323 5.49 -23.39 2.28
CA ALA A 323 5.07 -23.11 3.64
C ALA A 323 4.62 -24.38 4.41
N ASP A 324 4.79 -24.35 5.73
CA ASP A 324 3.92 -25.10 6.61
C ASP A 324 2.52 -24.46 6.58
N THR A 325 1.71 -24.87 5.60
CA THR A 325 0.50 -24.16 5.17
C THR A 325 -0.48 -23.93 6.32
N ASP A 326 -0.75 -24.95 7.14
CA ASP A 326 -1.72 -24.82 8.25
C ASP A 326 -1.26 -23.79 9.29
N ASN A 327 0.00 -23.87 9.70
CA ASN A 327 0.57 -22.94 10.68
C ASN A 327 0.75 -21.53 10.09
N ALA A 328 1.10 -21.41 8.81
CA ALA A 328 1.18 -20.14 8.11
C ALA A 328 -0.19 -19.45 8.00
N MET A 329 -1.24 -20.20 7.65
CA MET A 329 -2.62 -19.70 7.65
C MET A 329 -3.06 -19.24 9.05
N GLU A 330 -2.72 -19.98 10.10
CA GLU A 330 -3.03 -19.59 11.48
C GLU A 330 -2.32 -18.29 11.87
N PHE A 331 -1.04 -18.14 11.51
CA PHE A 331 -0.29 -16.91 11.74
C PHE A 331 -0.89 -15.71 10.99
N VAL A 332 -1.27 -15.91 9.72
CA VAL A 332 -1.90 -14.83 8.92
C VAL A 332 -3.29 -14.49 9.49
N ARG A 333 -4.11 -15.47 9.88
CA ARG A 333 -5.41 -15.21 10.54
C ARG A 333 -5.22 -14.44 11.84
N PHE A 334 -4.26 -14.84 12.68
CA PHE A 334 -3.94 -14.11 13.90
C PHE A 334 -3.54 -12.67 13.61
N SER A 335 -2.66 -12.45 12.63
CA SER A 335 -2.17 -11.13 12.24
C SER A 335 -3.26 -10.23 11.67
N MET A 336 -4.38 -10.80 11.18
CA MET A 336 -5.55 -10.10 10.65
C MET A 336 -6.72 -10.02 11.66
N THR A 337 -6.55 -10.52 12.88
CA THR A 337 -7.55 -10.50 13.96
C THR A 337 -6.94 -9.93 15.25
N ASP A 338 -6.53 -10.76 16.19
CA ASP A 338 -6.00 -10.33 17.50
C ASP A 338 -4.72 -9.48 17.36
N GLY A 339 -3.87 -9.78 16.36
CA GLY A 339 -2.66 -9.05 16.02
C GLY A 339 -2.89 -7.82 15.14
N TYR A 340 -4.10 -7.62 14.60
CA TYR A 340 -4.28 -6.68 13.48
C TYR A 340 -4.03 -5.22 13.86
N VAL A 341 -4.51 -4.78 15.00
CA VAL A 341 -4.24 -3.41 15.50
C VAL A 341 -2.74 -3.18 15.70
N ARG A 342 -1.99 -4.20 16.13
CA ARG A 342 -0.52 -4.10 16.25
C ARG A 342 0.13 -4.00 14.87
N THR A 343 -0.31 -4.75 13.89
CA THR A 343 0.15 -4.64 12.49
C THR A 343 -0.06 -3.23 11.96
N LEU A 344 -1.24 -2.65 12.14
CA LEU A 344 -1.54 -1.27 11.73
C LEU A 344 -0.72 -0.23 12.50
N SER A 345 -0.35 -0.52 13.75
CA SER A 345 0.43 0.39 14.60
C SER A 345 1.88 0.59 14.13
N ILE A 346 2.37 -0.20 13.17
CA ILE A 346 3.74 -0.10 12.65
C ILE A 346 4.00 1.30 12.09
N ALA A 347 3.08 1.83 11.26
CA ALA A 347 3.10 3.19 10.74
C ALA A 347 1.66 3.63 10.42
N PRO A 348 0.86 4.02 11.41
CA PRO A 348 -0.59 4.21 11.23
C PRO A 348 -0.94 5.26 10.18
N GLU A 349 -0.08 6.28 9.99
CA GLU A 349 -0.24 7.32 8.98
C GLU A 349 -0.19 6.79 7.54
N GLY A 350 0.41 5.63 7.30
CA GLY A 350 0.54 5.01 5.97
C GLY A 350 0.02 3.58 5.88
N LYS A 351 -0.58 3.05 6.95
CA LYS A 351 -1.13 1.69 7.02
C LYS A 351 -2.59 1.73 7.44
N PHE A 352 -3.47 1.95 6.46
CA PHE A 352 -4.91 1.98 6.69
C PHE A 352 -5.47 0.56 6.74
N PRO A 353 -6.48 0.30 7.58
CA PRO A 353 -7.09 -1.02 7.67
C PRO A 353 -7.82 -1.37 6.36
N VAL A 354 -7.42 -2.45 5.71
CA VAL A 354 -8.17 -3.05 4.61
C VAL A 354 -9.34 -3.89 5.12
N ARG A 355 -9.32 -4.31 6.39
CA ARG A 355 -10.48 -4.81 7.14
C ARG A 355 -10.96 -3.70 8.09
N ARG A 356 -12.20 -3.24 7.90
CA ARG A 356 -12.77 -2.18 8.75
C ARG A 356 -13.15 -2.71 10.13
N GLY A 357 -13.61 -3.96 10.20
CA GLY A 357 -14.05 -4.61 11.42
C GLY A 357 -14.29 -6.10 11.21
N ASP A 358 -15.22 -6.65 11.95
CA ASP A 358 -15.73 -8.02 11.81
C ASP A 358 -17.26 -8.02 11.66
N SER A 359 -17.89 -9.19 11.66
CA SER A 359 -19.35 -9.32 11.50
C SER A 359 -20.16 -8.78 12.67
N GLU A 360 -19.57 -8.70 13.87
CA GLU A 360 -20.23 -8.22 15.08
C GLU A 360 -20.01 -6.71 15.27
N ASN A 361 -18.83 -6.23 14.88
CA ASN A 361 -18.44 -4.83 14.95
C ASN A 361 -17.78 -4.38 13.63
N PRO A 362 -18.58 -3.87 12.67
CA PRO A 362 -18.08 -3.51 11.32
C PRO A 362 -17.03 -2.40 11.27
N GLU A 363 -16.87 -1.60 12.34
CA GLU A 363 -15.92 -0.49 12.40
C GLU A 363 -14.78 -0.75 13.41
N LEU A 364 -14.66 -1.98 13.97
CA LEU A 364 -13.72 -2.34 15.04
C LEU A 364 -12.29 -1.88 14.76
N TYR A 365 -11.76 -2.21 13.59
CA TYR A 365 -10.37 -1.93 13.24
C TYR A 365 -10.16 -0.49 12.78
N LEU A 366 -11.16 0.11 12.15
CA LEU A 366 -11.11 1.52 11.77
C LEU A 366 -11.10 2.41 13.03
N ASP A 367 -11.97 2.13 13.99
CA ASP A 367 -12.01 2.83 15.29
C ASP A 367 -10.70 2.68 16.06
N ALA A 368 -10.16 1.45 16.10
CA ALA A 368 -8.90 1.19 16.78
C ALA A 368 -7.73 1.89 16.09
N TRP A 369 -7.67 1.85 14.76
CA TRP A 369 -6.64 2.51 13.96
C TRP A 369 -6.64 4.03 14.14
N SER A 370 -7.80 4.67 14.13
CA SER A 370 -7.92 6.11 14.28
C SER A 370 -7.36 6.64 15.62
N LYS A 371 -7.28 5.76 16.62
CA LYS A 371 -6.74 6.03 17.97
C LYS A 371 -5.25 5.68 18.11
N LEU A 372 -4.64 5.08 17.09
CA LEU A 372 -3.21 4.78 17.11
C LEU A 372 -2.39 6.08 17.04
N PRO A 373 -1.30 6.17 17.81
CA PRO A 373 -0.43 7.33 17.78
C PRO A 373 0.37 7.38 16.47
N VAL A 374 0.19 8.46 15.71
CA VAL A 374 1.01 8.81 14.55
C VAL A 374 2.10 9.81 14.95
N GLY A 375 3.10 9.99 14.08
CA GLY A 375 4.21 10.92 14.27
C GLY A 375 5.53 10.25 14.64
N VAL A 376 6.59 11.04 14.62
CA VAL A 376 7.96 10.60 14.89
C VAL A 376 8.47 11.21 16.20
N ASP A 377 8.67 12.52 16.26
CA ASP A 377 9.23 13.22 17.41
C ASP A 377 8.18 13.50 18.49
N ARG A 378 6.97 13.75 18.08
CA ARG A 378 5.76 13.88 18.91
C ARG A 378 4.71 12.91 18.40
N LYS A 379 3.83 12.47 19.27
CA LYS A 379 2.81 11.48 18.93
C LYS A 379 1.43 11.93 19.36
N ALA A 380 0.43 11.74 18.49
CA ALA A 380 -0.97 11.93 18.80
C ALA A 380 -1.83 10.99 17.92
N PRO A 381 -3.01 10.56 18.38
CA PRO A 381 -3.96 9.83 17.55
C PRO A 381 -4.47 10.66 16.38
N LEU A 382 -4.72 10.04 15.23
CA LEU A 382 -5.33 10.72 14.07
C LEU A 382 -6.67 11.36 14.43
N ALA A 383 -7.47 10.70 15.27
CA ALA A 383 -8.76 11.21 15.74
C ALA A 383 -8.65 12.50 16.57
N ASP A 384 -7.48 12.80 17.16
CA ASP A 384 -7.22 14.04 17.90
C ASP A 384 -6.69 15.18 17.00
N LEU A 385 -6.32 14.84 15.76
CA LEU A 385 -5.70 15.74 14.80
C LEU A 385 -6.67 16.18 13.70
N TYR A 386 -7.54 15.27 13.29
CA TYR A 386 -8.47 15.46 12.18
C TYR A 386 -9.91 15.16 12.58
N PRO A 387 -10.90 15.88 12.00
CA PRO A 387 -12.30 15.57 12.19
C PRO A 387 -12.65 14.15 11.71
N ALA A 388 -13.70 13.56 12.30
CA ALA A 388 -14.10 12.19 12.00
C ALA A 388 -14.41 11.96 10.50
N GLU A 389 -14.99 12.95 9.82
CA GLU A 389 -15.27 12.91 8.40
C GLU A 389 -13.98 12.82 7.54
N VAL A 390 -12.88 13.44 7.97
CA VAL A 390 -11.58 13.34 7.27
C VAL A 390 -11.00 11.94 7.45
N VAL A 391 -11.02 11.41 8.68
CA VAL A 391 -10.53 10.05 8.98
C VAL A 391 -11.33 9.00 8.18
N SER A 392 -12.67 9.14 8.14
CA SER A 392 -13.55 8.27 7.36
C SER A 392 -13.30 8.38 5.85
N SER A 393 -13.08 9.60 5.34
CA SER A 393 -12.77 9.82 3.91
C SER A 393 -11.46 9.14 3.49
N ILE A 394 -10.43 9.19 4.34
CA ILE A 394 -9.15 8.52 4.10
C ILE A 394 -9.35 7.00 3.98
N ALA A 395 -10.07 6.40 4.92
CA ALA A 395 -10.33 4.97 4.91
C ALA A 395 -11.22 4.54 3.72
N ALA A 396 -12.24 5.34 3.38
CA ALA A 396 -13.15 5.06 2.27
C ALA A 396 -12.47 5.02 0.90
N GLY A 397 -11.31 5.65 0.75
CA GLY A 397 -10.55 5.57 -0.50
C GLY A 397 -10.17 4.15 -0.92
N LEU A 398 -9.99 3.23 0.04
CA LEU A 398 -9.69 1.82 -0.24
C LEU A 398 -10.91 1.06 -0.82
N GLU A 399 -12.13 1.55 -0.61
CA GLU A 399 -13.36 0.91 -1.13
C GLU A 399 -13.44 0.99 -2.66
N THR A 400 -13.00 2.12 -3.23
CA THR A 400 -13.04 2.39 -4.67
C THR A 400 -11.67 2.33 -5.32
N ALA A 401 -10.64 1.91 -4.58
CA ALA A 401 -9.27 1.88 -5.06
C ALA A 401 -9.10 0.99 -6.29
N SER A 402 -8.32 1.47 -7.24
CA SER A 402 -7.98 0.75 -8.46
C SER A 402 -6.55 1.07 -8.90
N ARG A 403 -6.01 0.23 -9.76
CA ARG A 403 -4.72 0.39 -10.44
C ARG A 403 -4.84 -0.12 -11.86
N TRP A 404 -4.04 0.41 -12.76
CA TRP A 404 -3.94 -0.14 -14.12
C TRP A 404 -3.54 -1.60 -14.08
N GLY A 405 -4.24 -2.42 -14.85
CA GLY A 405 -3.93 -3.82 -15.03
C GLY A 405 -4.40 -4.75 -13.91
N VAL A 406 -4.88 -4.24 -12.80
CA VAL A 406 -5.35 -5.09 -11.69
C VAL A 406 -6.63 -5.82 -12.07
N ARG A 407 -7.71 -5.09 -12.36
CA ARG A 407 -9.01 -5.66 -12.74
C ARG A 407 -8.97 -6.40 -14.07
N GLU A 408 -8.03 -6.00 -14.94
CA GLU A 408 -7.82 -6.57 -16.25
C GLU A 408 -6.92 -7.83 -16.24
N GLY A 409 -6.30 -8.18 -15.11
CA GLY A 409 -5.31 -9.25 -15.03
C GLY A 409 -4.02 -8.96 -15.83
N GLN A 410 -3.65 -7.68 -15.94
CA GLN A 410 -2.53 -7.19 -16.75
C GLN A 410 -1.52 -6.36 -15.93
N LEU A 411 -1.42 -6.63 -14.63
CA LEU A 411 -0.58 -5.83 -13.72
C LEU A 411 0.90 -5.81 -14.14
N ALA A 412 1.43 -6.94 -14.61
CA ALA A 412 2.82 -7.01 -15.08
C ALA A 412 3.06 -6.07 -16.29
N LEU A 413 2.11 -6.04 -17.22
CA LEU A 413 2.18 -5.17 -18.39
C LEU A 413 2.01 -3.69 -17.99
N ALA A 414 1.06 -3.38 -17.12
CA ALA A 414 0.86 -2.04 -16.60
C ALA A 414 2.10 -1.52 -15.85
N SER A 415 2.71 -2.36 -15.00
CA SER A 415 3.96 -2.05 -14.30
C SER A 415 5.11 -1.79 -15.29
N LYS A 416 5.21 -2.56 -16.36
CA LYS A 416 6.19 -2.35 -17.41
C LYS A 416 5.99 -0.99 -18.10
N ILE A 417 4.75 -0.63 -18.45
CA ILE A 417 4.42 0.68 -19.02
C ILE A 417 4.86 1.82 -18.09
N ILE A 418 4.50 1.74 -16.80
CA ILE A 418 4.87 2.72 -15.78
C ILE A 418 6.39 2.88 -15.68
N ASN A 419 7.13 1.77 -15.70
CA ASN A 419 8.59 1.77 -15.57
C ASN A 419 9.31 2.36 -16.79
N THR A 420 8.71 2.35 -17.98
CA THR A 420 9.30 3.01 -19.17
C THR A 420 9.34 4.53 -19.04
N LYS A 421 8.55 5.12 -18.15
CA LYS A 421 8.35 6.58 -18.01
C LYS A 421 7.88 7.27 -19.30
N VAL A 422 7.41 6.51 -20.28
CA VAL A 422 7.01 7.07 -21.59
C VAL A 422 5.84 8.03 -21.46
N LEU A 423 4.86 7.73 -20.60
CA LEU A 423 3.73 8.62 -20.36
C LEU A 423 4.17 9.89 -19.64
N ASN A 424 5.05 9.79 -18.64
CA ASN A 424 5.62 10.96 -17.95
C ASN A 424 6.27 11.91 -18.94
N ARG A 425 7.14 11.38 -19.81
CA ARG A 425 7.83 12.15 -20.82
C ARG A 425 6.87 12.84 -21.79
N LEU A 426 5.91 12.11 -22.33
CA LEU A 426 4.98 12.66 -23.33
C LEU A 426 4.00 13.69 -22.73
N VAL A 427 3.60 13.49 -21.45
CA VAL A 427 2.83 14.50 -20.73
C VAL A 427 3.68 15.75 -20.47
N ARG A 428 4.97 15.60 -20.14
CA ARG A 428 5.87 16.74 -19.97
C ARG A 428 6.06 17.51 -21.27
N GLU A 429 6.32 16.85 -22.41
CA GLU A 429 6.43 17.46 -23.73
C GLU A 429 5.13 18.21 -24.12
N PHE A 430 3.96 17.69 -23.72
CA PHE A 430 2.68 18.39 -23.90
C PHE A 430 2.56 19.63 -23.02
N ILE A 431 2.95 19.56 -21.75
CA ILE A 431 2.94 20.69 -20.80
C ILE A 431 3.83 21.81 -21.35
N ASP A 432 5.02 21.47 -21.86
CA ASP A 432 6.00 22.41 -22.44
C ASP A 432 5.58 22.89 -23.84
N GLU A 433 4.34 22.61 -24.28
CA GLU A 433 3.72 23.05 -25.54
C GLU A 433 4.43 22.56 -26.81
N GLU A 434 5.22 21.50 -26.74
CA GLU A 434 5.88 20.94 -27.92
C GLU A 434 4.89 20.30 -28.91
N ARG A 435 3.68 19.91 -28.42
CA ARG A 435 2.65 19.24 -29.24
C ARG A 435 1.23 19.58 -28.79
N SER A 436 0.27 19.43 -29.70
CA SER A 436 -1.15 19.47 -29.35
C SER A 436 -1.55 18.21 -28.57
N ALA A 437 -2.64 18.30 -27.80
CA ALA A 437 -3.16 17.15 -27.03
C ALA A 437 -3.45 15.95 -27.94
N THR A 438 -4.13 16.13 -29.08
CA THR A 438 -4.40 15.04 -30.04
C THR A 438 -3.12 14.41 -30.59
N ALA A 439 -2.12 15.21 -30.96
CA ALA A 439 -0.83 14.68 -31.43
C ALA A 439 -0.10 13.90 -30.33
N THR A 440 -0.21 14.36 -29.07
CA THR A 440 0.35 13.66 -27.90
C THR A 440 -0.31 12.31 -27.69
N VAL A 441 -1.65 12.22 -27.76
CA VAL A 441 -2.38 10.94 -27.65
C VAL A 441 -1.99 9.96 -28.76
N GLN A 442 -1.84 10.46 -30.01
CA GLN A 442 -1.40 9.61 -31.11
C GLN A 442 0.00 9.05 -30.87
N LEU A 443 0.93 9.88 -30.37
CA LEU A 443 2.28 9.45 -30.03
C LEU A 443 2.30 8.50 -28.82
N MET A 444 1.48 8.76 -27.78
CA MET A 444 1.30 7.81 -26.67
C MET A 444 0.90 6.43 -27.17
N ASN A 445 -0.08 6.36 -28.06
CA ASN A 445 -0.53 5.09 -28.64
C ASN A 445 0.57 4.39 -29.48
N GLN A 446 1.40 5.14 -30.20
CA GLN A 446 2.54 4.59 -30.94
C GLN A 446 3.65 4.06 -30.03
N GLU A 447 3.96 4.77 -28.97
CA GLU A 447 5.00 4.36 -28.01
C GLU A 447 4.54 3.18 -27.14
N LEU A 448 3.29 3.19 -26.67
CA LEU A 448 2.71 2.08 -25.93
C LEU A 448 2.72 0.78 -26.75
N ALA A 449 2.44 0.84 -28.05
CA ALA A 449 2.48 -0.33 -28.94
C ALA A 449 3.87 -0.99 -29.04
N LYS A 450 4.94 -0.31 -28.60
CA LYS A 450 6.31 -0.85 -28.55
C LYS A 450 6.63 -1.57 -27.23
N VAL A 451 5.78 -1.44 -26.23
CA VAL A 451 5.96 -2.10 -24.93
C VAL A 451 5.45 -3.54 -25.04
N ASN A 452 6.36 -4.49 -25.19
CA ASN A 452 6.08 -5.93 -25.33
C ASN A 452 6.32 -6.68 -24.01
#